data_a616d8a6fa702c962e043f7c847c5c68
#
_entry.id   a616d8a6fa702c962e043f7c847c5c68
#
_cell.length_a   1.000
_cell.length_b   1.000
_cell.length_c   1.000
_cell.angle_alpha   90.00
_cell.angle_beta   90.00
_cell.angle_gamma   90.00
#
_symmetry.space_group_name_H-M   'P 1'
#
loop_
_entity.id
_entity.type
_entity.pdbx_description
1 polymer ?
#
loop_
_entity_poly.entity_id
_entity_poly.type
_entity_poly.pdbx_seq_one_letter_code
_entity_poly.pdbx_strand_id
1 'polypeptide(L)'
;MAGSAFANNEIYITQVGTSNNFTLDITQDGDDNVVNLSFSHDDNTVTIVQEGEDNYVGYTTAWGSGQAWGGDLDGSDNNLNIKQYCNQTTCGGDRFEFHIQGNDNDVDFFQGYRVDADATLHSTDSYEAGGHFVRLDIHGSNNTFLGSQRSNNAGHEHSNISAVYGSNNDVYARQEGNQDKSLTLTINNSNNDIDIIQKSSAAHSATVTLSGSYATDLDLLQQGGTAQSYSLTQTCTNSSGCAVSVTQGI
;
A
#
# COMPACT_ATOMS: atom_id res chain seq x y z
N MET A 1 -18.01 27.34 -27.49
CA MET A 1 -18.65 26.79 -26.25
C MET A 1 -17.72 25.72 -25.75
N ALA A 2 -17.00 25.99 -24.69
CA ALA A 2 -16.27 24.95 -23.98
C ALA A 2 -17.32 24.15 -23.22
N GLY A 3 -17.52 22.89 -23.59
CA GLY A 3 -18.28 21.97 -22.79
C GLY A 3 -17.56 21.75 -21.47
N SER A 4 -18.21 22.01 -20.35
CA SER A 4 -17.71 21.52 -19.06
C SER A 4 -17.67 20.00 -19.15
N ALA A 5 -16.46 19.42 -19.12
CA ALA A 5 -16.33 18.01 -18.77
C ALA A 5 -16.87 17.88 -17.35
N PHE A 6 -17.86 17.04 -17.15
CA PHE A 6 -18.33 16.72 -15.81
C PHE A 6 -17.36 15.72 -15.22
N ALA A 7 -16.85 16.00 -14.03
CA ALA A 7 -16.15 15.04 -13.21
C ALA A 7 -17.01 13.77 -13.05
N ASN A 8 -16.45 12.62 -13.43
CA ASN A 8 -17.14 11.32 -13.31
C ASN A 8 -16.49 10.51 -12.18
N ASN A 9 -16.55 11.03 -10.97
CA ASN A 9 -16.15 10.22 -9.82
C ASN A 9 -17.17 9.09 -9.58
N GLU A 10 -16.68 7.88 -9.35
CA GLU A 10 -17.52 6.69 -9.23
C GLU A 10 -17.27 5.98 -7.90
N ILE A 11 -18.34 5.60 -7.22
CA ILE A 11 -18.27 4.83 -5.96
C ILE A 11 -19.20 3.62 -6.08
N TYR A 12 -18.61 2.43 -5.99
CA TYR A 12 -19.30 1.15 -5.97
C TYR A 12 -19.08 0.47 -4.63
N ILE A 13 -20.16 0.21 -3.91
CA ILE A 13 -20.12 -0.44 -2.60
C ILE A 13 -21.00 -1.70 -2.64
N THR A 14 -20.40 -2.83 -2.29
CA THR A 14 -21.10 -4.10 -2.12
C THR A 14 -20.94 -4.56 -0.67
N GLN A 15 -22.08 -4.63 0.04
CA GLN A 15 -22.12 -5.23 1.36
C GLN A 15 -22.59 -6.69 1.24
N VAL A 16 -21.83 -7.62 1.80
CA VAL A 16 -22.16 -9.04 1.82
C VAL A 16 -22.53 -9.47 3.24
N GLY A 17 -23.75 -9.96 3.42
CA GLY A 17 -24.24 -10.38 4.74
C GLY A 17 -24.80 -9.23 5.59
N THR A 18 -24.79 -9.43 6.90
CA THR A 18 -25.20 -8.42 7.90
C THR A 18 -23.93 -7.82 8.51
N SER A 19 -23.70 -6.54 8.28
CA SER A 19 -22.63 -5.79 8.93
C SER A 19 -23.23 -4.78 9.88
N ASN A 20 -22.82 -4.79 11.14
CA ASN A 20 -23.17 -3.76 12.11
C ASN A 20 -21.95 -2.83 12.29
N ASN A 21 -22.22 -1.56 12.60
CA ASN A 21 -21.20 -0.55 12.92
C ASN A 21 -20.09 -0.38 11.85
N PHE A 22 -20.38 -0.64 10.58
CA PHE A 22 -19.44 -0.33 9.51
C PHE A 22 -19.37 1.20 9.31
N THR A 23 -18.17 1.75 9.39
CA THR A 23 -17.92 3.17 9.13
C THR A 23 -17.19 3.33 7.80
N LEU A 24 -17.79 4.13 6.91
CA LEU A 24 -17.21 4.43 5.60
C LEU A 24 -17.19 5.93 5.38
N ASP A 25 -16.01 6.48 5.17
CA ASP A 25 -15.79 7.88 4.81
C ASP A 25 -15.01 7.96 3.49
N ILE A 26 -15.63 8.48 2.43
CA ILE A 26 -15.02 8.61 1.11
C ILE A 26 -15.08 10.07 0.68
N THR A 27 -13.93 10.65 0.39
CA THR A 27 -13.80 11.96 -0.21
C THR A 27 -13.10 11.84 -1.57
N GLN A 28 -13.73 12.33 -2.63
CA GLN A 28 -13.15 12.41 -3.97
C GLN A 28 -13.17 13.88 -4.43
N ASP A 29 -11.99 14.45 -4.69
CA ASP A 29 -11.80 15.80 -5.20
C ASP A 29 -10.97 15.73 -6.49
N GLY A 30 -11.56 16.17 -7.59
CA GLY A 30 -10.99 16.05 -8.95
C GLY A 30 -11.87 15.19 -9.85
N ASP A 31 -11.28 14.63 -10.91
CA ASP A 31 -12.02 13.97 -11.99
C ASP A 31 -11.66 12.47 -12.09
N ASP A 32 -12.62 11.66 -12.52
CA ASP A 32 -12.45 10.25 -12.89
C ASP A 32 -11.86 9.35 -11.79
N ASN A 33 -12.06 9.70 -10.52
CA ASN A 33 -11.65 8.88 -9.39
C ASN A 33 -12.66 7.76 -9.14
N VAL A 34 -12.17 6.55 -8.83
CA VAL A 34 -13.02 5.37 -8.64
C VAL A 34 -12.73 4.68 -7.32
N VAL A 35 -13.79 4.38 -6.58
CA VAL A 35 -13.76 3.50 -5.41
C VAL A 35 -14.68 2.31 -5.66
N ASN A 36 -14.17 1.09 -5.49
CA ASN A 36 -14.94 -0.14 -5.61
C ASN A 36 -14.62 -1.08 -4.44
N LEU A 37 -15.55 -1.22 -3.52
CA LEU A 37 -15.38 -1.96 -2.28
C LEU A 37 -16.40 -3.06 -2.13
N SER A 38 -15.94 -4.20 -1.64
CA SER A 38 -16.77 -5.28 -1.11
C SER A 38 -16.39 -5.52 0.34
N PHE A 39 -17.34 -5.59 1.23
CA PHE A 39 -17.07 -5.86 2.64
C PHE A 39 -18.10 -6.80 3.26
N SER A 40 -17.62 -7.59 4.21
CA SER A 40 -18.41 -8.46 5.06
C SER A 40 -18.00 -8.29 6.53
N HIS A 41 -18.86 -8.72 7.44
CA HIS A 41 -18.65 -8.68 8.90
C HIS A 41 -18.76 -7.28 9.53
N ASP A 42 -18.50 -7.22 10.85
CA ASP A 42 -18.87 -6.10 11.70
C ASP A 42 -17.68 -5.19 12.07
N ASP A 43 -17.97 -3.97 12.51
CA ASP A 43 -17.06 -3.04 13.18
C ASP A 43 -15.83 -2.59 12.34
N ASN A 44 -15.89 -2.70 11.01
CA ASN A 44 -14.82 -2.22 10.14
C ASN A 44 -14.90 -0.69 9.93
N THR A 45 -13.75 -0.04 9.85
CA THR A 45 -13.61 1.38 9.50
C THR A 45 -12.81 1.52 8.21
N VAL A 46 -13.37 2.25 7.23
CA VAL A 46 -12.70 2.54 5.97
C VAL A 46 -12.74 4.04 5.70
N THR A 47 -11.58 4.64 5.56
CA THR A 47 -11.41 6.04 5.15
C THR A 47 -10.65 6.10 3.84
N ILE A 48 -11.23 6.74 2.81
CA ILE A 48 -10.58 6.90 1.51
C ILE A 48 -10.64 8.37 1.12
N VAL A 49 -9.49 8.94 0.81
CA VAL A 49 -9.36 10.29 0.26
C VAL A 49 -8.63 10.20 -1.06
N GLN A 50 -9.27 10.63 -2.13
CA GLN A 50 -8.69 10.74 -3.47
C GLN A 50 -8.71 12.20 -3.90
N GLU A 51 -7.54 12.78 -4.13
CA GLU A 51 -7.37 14.15 -4.62
C GLU A 51 -6.59 14.09 -5.94
N GLY A 52 -7.15 14.68 -7.01
CA GLY A 52 -6.58 14.66 -8.35
C GLY A 52 -7.41 13.83 -9.33
N GLU A 53 -6.77 13.30 -10.37
CA GLU A 53 -7.45 12.63 -11.48
C GLU A 53 -7.07 11.15 -11.56
N ASP A 54 -7.99 10.30 -12.05
CA ASP A 54 -7.77 8.89 -12.40
C ASP A 54 -7.30 7.99 -11.23
N ASN A 55 -7.59 8.33 -9.99
CA ASN A 55 -7.22 7.49 -8.84
C ASN A 55 -8.19 6.33 -8.63
N TYR A 56 -7.67 5.15 -8.31
CA TYR A 56 -8.44 3.92 -8.14
C TYR A 56 -8.16 3.25 -6.80
N VAL A 57 -9.23 2.94 -6.07
CA VAL A 57 -9.20 2.06 -4.91
C VAL A 57 -10.12 0.88 -5.16
N GLY A 58 -9.61 -0.34 -5.00
CA GLY A 58 -10.40 -1.56 -5.14
C GLY A 58 -10.77 -1.90 -6.59
N TYR A 59 -9.82 -1.93 -7.50
CA TYR A 59 -10.06 -2.12 -8.92
C TYR A 59 -10.42 -3.56 -9.31
N THR A 60 -11.33 -3.72 -10.29
CA THR A 60 -11.94 -5.01 -10.65
C THR A 60 -11.47 -5.64 -11.97
N THR A 61 -10.59 -5.03 -12.75
CA THR A 61 -10.12 -5.66 -14.00
C THR A 61 -8.82 -6.40 -13.80
N ALA A 62 -8.87 -7.68 -14.19
CA ALA A 62 -7.74 -8.59 -14.19
C ALA A 62 -6.51 -8.03 -14.93
N TRP A 63 -5.44 -7.73 -14.25
CA TRP A 63 -4.13 -7.55 -14.84
C TRP A 63 -3.47 -8.92 -15.03
N GLY A 64 -3.59 -9.48 -16.23
CA GLY A 64 -2.73 -10.55 -16.73
C GLY A 64 -2.75 -11.93 -16.07
N SER A 65 -3.42 -12.11 -14.94
CA SER A 65 -3.42 -13.38 -14.18
C SER A 65 -4.81 -13.97 -13.89
N GLY A 66 -5.88 -13.38 -14.42
CA GLY A 66 -7.23 -13.95 -14.32
C GLY A 66 -7.90 -13.84 -12.93
N GLN A 67 -7.29 -13.19 -11.98
CA GLN A 67 -7.88 -12.87 -10.68
C GLN A 67 -8.18 -11.39 -10.62
N ALA A 68 -9.43 -11.02 -10.51
CA ALA A 68 -9.83 -9.67 -10.18
C ALA A 68 -9.63 -9.49 -8.67
N TRP A 69 -8.64 -8.71 -8.29
CA TRP A 69 -8.50 -8.24 -6.92
C TRP A 69 -9.36 -7.00 -6.80
N GLY A 70 -10.46 -7.09 -6.06
CA GLY A 70 -11.28 -5.95 -5.70
C GLY A 70 -10.72 -5.21 -4.48
N GLY A 71 -11.46 -4.27 -3.96
CA GLY A 71 -11.30 -3.77 -2.61
C GLY A 71 -12.09 -4.65 -1.66
N ASP A 72 -11.53 -5.79 -1.23
CA ASP A 72 -12.27 -6.81 -0.49
C ASP A 72 -11.83 -6.84 0.98
N LEU A 73 -12.80 -6.61 1.88
CA LEU A 73 -12.58 -6.59 3.32
C LEU A 73 -13.47 -7.64 3.97
N ASP A 74 -12.86 -8.77 4.37
CA ASP A 74 -13.52 -9.92 4.97
C ASP A 74 -12.99 -10.17 6.38
N GLY A 75 -13.72 -9.75 7.38
CA GLY A 75 -13.38 -9.85 8.79
C GLY A 75 -13.87 -8.64 9.59
N SER A 76 -13.61 -8.64 10.88
CA SER A 76 -14.12 -7.62 11.81
C SER A 76 -13.01 -6.74 12.38
N ASP A 77 -13.40 -5.55 12.84
CA ASP A 77 -12.52 -4.62 13.55
C ASP A 77 -11.29 -4.16 12.72
N ASN A 78 -11.36 -4.25 11.38
CA ASN A 78 -10.27 -3.77 10.56
C ASN A 78 -10.38 -2.25 10.34
N ASN A 79 -9.25 -1.57 10.35
CA ASN A 79 -9.11 -0.16 10.01
C ASN A 79 -8.32 -0.02 8.71
N LEU A 80 -8.91 0.66 7.72
CA LEU A 80 -8.29 0.89 6.43
C LEU A 80 -8.32 2.38 6.10
N ASN A 81 -7.17 3.02 6.00
CA ASN A 81 -7.05 4.42 5.65
C ASN A 81 -6.16 4.59 4.42
N ILE A 82 -6.76 4.99 3.31
CA ILE A 82 -6.08 5.17 2.03
C ILE A 82 -6.18 6.63 1.62
N LYS A 83 -5.03 7.24 1.31
CA LYS A 83 -4.98 8.57 0.71
C LYS A 83 -4.18 8.53 -0.57
N GLN A 84 -4.79 9.00 -1.64
CA GLN A 84 -4.19 9.17 -2.96
C GLN A 84 -4.21 10.65 -3.30
N TYR A 85 -3.06 11.17 -3.66
CA TYR A 85 -2.91 12.59 -3.98
C TYR A 85 -2.06 12.79 -5.21
N CYS A 86 -2.62 13.50 -6.16
CA CYS A 86 -1.89 13.97 -7.30
C CYS A 86 -2.28 15.40 -7.65
N ASN A 87 -1.33 16.30 -7.74
CA ASN A 87 -1.56 17.73 -8.04
C ASN A 87 -1.22 18.13 -9.47
N GLN A 88 -0.96 17.20 -10.35
CA GLN A 88 -0.64 17.45 -11.75
C GLN A 88 -1.86 17.24 -12.64
N THR A 89 -2.02 18.05 -13.67
CA THR A 89 -3.06 17.89 -14.71
C THR A 89 -2.88 16.64 -15.59
N THR A 90 -1.84 15.86 -15.37
CA THR A 90 -1.53 14.62 -16.08
C THR A 90 -0.98 13.60 -15.09
N CYS A 91 -1.74 13.35 -14.04
CA CYS A 91 -1.42 12.27 -13.14
C CYS A 91 -1.70 10.94 -13.82
N GLY A 92 -0.80 10.00 -13.68
CA GLY A 92 -1.00 8.65 -14.19
C GLY A 92 -1.97 7.80 -13.38
N GLY A 93 -2.75 8.38 -12.48
CA GLY A 93 -3.73 7.70 -11.62
C GLY A 93 -3.10 6.72 -10.62
N ASP A 94 -3.21 7.02 -9.35
CA ASP A 94 -2.75 6.09 -8.31
C ASP A 94 -3.72 4.91 -8.17
N ARG A 95 -3.17 3.73 -7.95
CA ARG A 95 -3.98 2.51 -7.82
C ARG A 95 -3.66 1.76 -6.54
N PHE A 96 -4.71 1.45 -5.76
CA PHE A 96 -4.64 0.63 -4.58
C PHE A 96 -5.62 -0.55 -4.68
N GLU A 97 -5.11 -1.76 -4.79
CA GLU A 97 -5.87 -3.00 -4.76
C GLU A 97 -5.62 -3.72 -3.44
N PHE A 98 -6.67 -4.26 -2.82
CA PHE A 98 -6.48 -4.98 -1.57
C PHE A 98 -7.47 -6.15 -1.41
N HIS A 99 -7.02 -7.15 -0.64
CA HIS A 99 -7.84 -8.20 -0.06
C HIS A 99 -7.38 -8.41 1.37
N ILE A 100 -8.24 -8.11 2.32
CA ILE A 100 -7.95 -8.26 3.75
C ILE A 100 -8.91 -9.29 4.33
N GLN A 101 -8.36 -10.41 4.81
CA GLN A 101 -9.09 -11.49 5.44
C GLN A 101 -8.56 -11.71 6.85
N GLY A 102 -9.36 -11.41 7.86
CA GLY A 102 -9.01 -11.52 9.27
C GLY A 102 -9.49 -10.34 10.07
N ASN A 103 -9.10 -10.26 11.32
CA ASN A 103 -9.61 -9.25 12.24
C ASN A 103 -8.51 -8.35 12.80
N ASP A 104 -8.91 -7.18 13.25
CA ASP A 104 -8.02 -6.24 13.94
C ASP A 104 -6.79 -5.85 13.11
N ASN A 105 -6.88 -5.81 11.78
CA ASN A 105 -5.79 -5.32 10.96
C ASN A 105 -5.90 -3.80 10.79
N ASP A 106 -4.76 -3.11 10.88
CA ASP A 106 -4.63 -1.67 10.71
C ASP A 106 -3.75 -1.37 9.49
N VAL A 107 -4.36 -0.77 8.46
CA VAL A 107 -3.70 -0.51 7.18
C VAL A 107 -3.80 0.97 6.86
N ASP A 108 -2.67 1.65 6.92
CA ASP A 108 -2.51 3.03 6.49
C ASP A 108 -1.65 3.07 5.21
N PHE A 109 -2.19 3.55 4.11
CA PHE A 109 -1.43 3.69 2.88
C PHE A 109 -1.62 5.05 2.20
N PHE A 110 -0.50 5.68 1.86
CA PHE A 110 -0.43 7.03 1.36
C PHE A 110 0.32 7.09 0.02
N GLN A 111 -0.38 7.29 -1.09
CA GLN A 111 0.21 7.54 -2.40
C GLN A 111 0.22 9.04 -2.66
N GLY A 112 1.34 9.56 -3.12
CA GLY A 112 1.54 11.00 -3.24
C GLY A 112 2.01 11.70 -1.95
N TYR A 113 2.15 10.99 -0.87
CA TYR A 113 2.60 11.52 0.42
C TYR A 113 3.87 10.84 0.91
N ARG A 114 4.63 11.55 1.71
CA ARG A 114 5.68 10.96 2.53
C ARG A 114 5.16 10.74 3.94
N VAL A 115 5.35 9.55 4.46
CA VAL A 115 5.04 9.18 5.83
C VAL A 115 6.29 8.58 6.48
N ASP A 116 6.62 8.98 7.69
CA ASP A 116 7.69 8.38 8.47
C ASP A 116 7.15 7.21 9.34
N ALA A 117 8.03 6.36 9.87
CA ALA A 117 7.65 5.16 10.62
C ALA A 117 6.79 5.41 11.87
N ASP A 118 6.80 6.63 12.40
CA ASP A 118 5.92 7.07 13.50
C ASP A 118 4.53 7.55 13.02
N ALA A 119 4.14 7.22 11.78
CA ALA A 119 2.93 7.67 11.09
C ALA A 119 2.81 9.20 10.90
N THR A 120 3.90 9.95 11.07
CA THR A 120 3.89 11.38 10.78
C THR A 120 3.76 11.63 9.29
N LEU A 121 2.61 12.18 8.89
CA LEU A 121 2.34 12.60 7.52
C LEU A 121 3.04 13.93 7.24
N HIS A 122 3.93 13.93 6.26
CA HIS A 122 4.54 15.15 5.76
C HIS A 122 3.69 15.74 4.63
N SER A 123 3.58 17.06 4.60
CA SER A 123 2.85 17.77 3.56
C SER A 123 3.40 17.39 2.18
N THR A 124 2.47 17.33 1.23
CA THR A 124 2.78 17.13 -0.19
C THR A 124 3.81 18.15 -0.67
N ASP A 125 4.83 17.69 -1.39
CA ASP A 125 5.63 18.60 -2.19
C ASP A 125 4.80 19.10 -3.39
N SER A 126 5.23 20.20 -3.97
CA SER A 126 4.52 20.88 -5.05
C SER A 126 4.45 20.10 -6.39
N TYR A 127 5.00 18.90 -6.47
CA TYR A 127 5.06 18.08 -7.69
C TYR A 127 4.89 16.61 -7.34
N GLU A 128 3.66 16.16 -7.26
CA GLU A 128 3.35 14.75 -7.16
C GLU A 128 2.82 14.24 -8.49
N ALA A 129 3.39 13.17 -9.01
CA ALA A 129 3.17 12.75 -10.38
C ALA A 129 2.17 11.60 -10.53
N GLY A 130 1.77 10.95 -9.44
CA GLY A 130 0.85 9.80 -9.48
C GLY A 130 1.37 8.59 -10.25
N GLY A 131 0.49 7.65 -10.53
CA GLY A 131 0.80 6.41 -11.25
C GLY A 131 1.38 5.32 -10.36
N HIS A 132 1.31 5.47 -9.06
CA HIS A 132 1.78 4.48 -8.12
C HIS A 132 0.82 3.29 -8.04
N PHE A 133 1.40 2.11 -7.84
CA PHE A 133 0.64 0.87 -7.74
C PHE A 133 0.88 0.17 -6.41
N VAL A 134 -0.20 -0.22 -5.76
CA VAL A 134 -0.19 -1.09 -4.58
C VAL A 134 -1.11 -2.26 -4.80
N ARG A 135 -0.63 -3.44 -4.44
CA ARG A 135 -1.46 -4.61 -4.19
C ARG A 135 -1.13 -5.17 -2.83
N LEU A 136 -2.12 -5.19 -1.95
CA LEU A 136 -1.98 -5.66 -0.58
C LEU A 136 -2.92 -6.84 -0.32
N ASP A 137 -2.36 -7.95 0.13
CA ASP A 137 -3.08 -9.17 0.48
C ASP A 137 -2.75 -9.55 1.93
N ILE A 138 -3.72 -9.46 2.84
CA ILE A 138 -3.52 -9.80 4.26
C ILE A 138 -4.45 -10.95 4.63
N HIS A 139 -3.86 -12.07 5.04
CA HIS A 139 -4.56 -13.21 5.61
C HIS A 139 -4.07 -13.47 7.03
N GLY A 140 -4.73 -12.89 8.00
CA GLY A 140 -4.36 -13.00 9.41
C GLY A 140 -4.93 -11.85 10.22
N SER A 141 -4.56 -11.80 11.48
CA SER A 141 -5.14 -10.81 12.40
C SER A 141 -4.08 -10.01 13.14
N ASN A 142 -4.47 -8.82 13.58
CA ASN A 142 -3.59 -7.90 14.33
C ASN A 142 -2.32 -7.53 13.54
N ASN A 143 -2.40 -7.38 12.22
CA ASN A 143 -1.28 -6.88 11.44
C ASN A 143 -1.39 -5.37 11.29
N THR A 144 -0.27 -4.66 11.41
CA THR A 144 -0.14 -3.25 11.09
C THR A 144 0.64 -3.12 9.77
N PHE A 145 0.11 -2.37 8.83
CA PHE A 145 0.79 -2.06 7.58
C PHE A 145 0.76 -0.56 7.31
N LEU A 146 1.90 0.08 7.47
CA LEU A 146 2.09 1.50 7.14
C LEU A 146 2.89 1.63 5.85
N GLY A 147 2.28 2.17 4.80
CA GLY A 147 2.91 2.31 3.51
C GLY A 147 2.88 3.71 2.94
N SER A 148 3.93 4.08 2.20
CA SER A 148 3.90 5.31 1.42
C SER A 148 4.68 5.22 0.11
N GLN A 149 4.15 5.84 -0.93
CA GLN A 149 4.76 5.98 -2.24
C GLN A 149 4.71 7.44 -2.67
N ARG A 150 5.85 7.99 -3.09
CA ARG A 150 5.94 9.37 -3.52
C ARG A 150 6.99 9.57 -4.60
N SER A 151 6.63 10.21 -5.70
CA SER A 151 7.54 10.58 -6.78
C SER A 151 7.49 12.10 -7.04
N ASN A 152 8.64 12.72 -7.09
CA ASN A 152 8.77 14.16 -7.41
C ASN A 152 8.92 14.42 -8.91
N ASN A 153 8.65 13.42 -9.76
CA ASN A 153 8.90 13.56 -11.20
C ASN A 153 7.86 12.77 -12.01
N ALA A 154 7.25 13.42 -12.99
CA ALA A 154 6.26 12.78 -13.85
C ALA A 154 6.83 11.55 -14.58
N GLY A 155 6.03 10.49 -14.68
CA GLY A 155 6.35 9.27 -15.40
C GLY A 155 7.19 8.25 -14.63
N HIS A 156 7.31 8.39 -13.32
CA HIS A 156 7.95 7.39 -12.46
C HIS A 156 6.94 6.79 -11.49
N GLU A 157 6.79 5.48 -11.59
CA GLU A 157 5.83 4.68 -10.85
C GLU A 157 6.54 3.88 -9.75
N HIS A 158 6.03 3.95 -8.54
CA HIS A 158 6.45 3.03 -7.48
C HIS A 158 5.47 1.88 -7.40
N SER A 159 5.98 0.66 -7.25
CA SER A 159 5.18 -0.55 -7.13
C SER A 159 5.43 -1.24 -5.81
N ASN A 160 4.38 -1.54 -5.08
CA ASN A 160 4.41 -2.35 -3.87
C ASN A 160 3.41 -3.51 -4.02
N ILE A 161 3.91 -4.74 -3.99
CA ILE A 161 3.10 -5.96 -4.02
C ILE A 161 3.40 -6.72 -2.73
N SER A 162 2.52 -6.62 -1.76
CA SER A 162 2.73 -7.21 -0.43
C SER A 162 1.68 -8.27 -0.13
N ALA A 163 2.13 -9.40 0.38
CA ALA A 163 1.28 -10.46 0.89
C ALA A 163 1.72 -10.84 2.31
N VAL A 164 0.79 -10.79 3.26
CA VAL A 164 1.04 -11.07 4.68
C VAL A 164 0.13 -12.21 5.12
N TYR A 165 0.70 -13.41 5.24
CA TYR A 165 0.03 -14.63 5.69
C TYR A 165 0.48 -14.96 7.12
N GLY A 166 -0.07 -14.27 8.10
CA GLY A 166 0.27 -14.45 9.50
C GLY A 166 -0.35 -13.36 10.36
N SER A 167 -0.03 -13.36 11.63
CA SER A 167 -0.65 -12.42 12.58
C SER A 167 0.39 -11.66 13.38
N ASN A 168 0.00 -10.51 13.90
CA ASN A 168 0.85 -9.62 14.69
C ASN A 168 2.14 -9.20 13.94
N ASN A 169 2.07 -8.97 12.64
CA ASN A 169 3.18 -8.42 11.91
C ASN A 169 3.05 -6.89 11.85
N ASP A 170 4.17 -6.22 12.03
CA ASP A 170 4.30 -4.77 11.86
C ASP A 170 5.17 -4.51 10.62
N VAL A 171 4.62 -3.83 9.62
CA VAL A 171 5.28 -3.60 8.34
C VAL A 171 5.26 -2.12 8.00
N TYR A 172 6.42 -1.52 7.90
CA TYR A 172 6.61 -0.21 7.34
C TYR A 172 7.30 -0.28 5.98
N ALA A 173 6.66 0.27 4.94
CA ALA A 173 7.17 0.26 3.58
C ALA A 173 7.13 1.65 2.94
N ARG A 174 8.30 2.24 2.64
CA ARG A 174 8.41 3.55 2.03
C ARG A 174 9.19 3.52 0.73
N GLN A 175 8.57 4.06 -0.34
CA GLN A 175 9.19 4.26 -1.64
C GLN A 175 9.14 5.74 -2.02
N GLU A 176 10.30 6.36 -2.21
CA GLU A 176 10.40 7.80 -2.45
C GLU A 176 11.49 8.13 -3.48
N GLY A 177 11.21 9.06 -4.40
CA GLY A 177 12.20 9.67 -5.30
C GLY A 177 11.83 9.62 -6.77
N ASN A 178 12.78 9.99 -7.63
CA ASN A 178 12.55 10.35 -9.03
C ASN A 178 12.75 9.20 -10.03
N GLN A 179 12.84 7.98 -9.58
CA GLN A 179 12.95 6.79 -10.43
C GLN A 179 12.10 5.67 -9.84
N ASP A 180 11.64 4.78 -10.69
CA ASP A 180 10.79 3.67 -10.33
C ASP A 180 11.40 2.83 -9.22
N LYS A 181 10.57 2.47 -8.25
CA LYS A 181 10.95 1.55 -7.19
C LYS A 181 9.98 0.39 -7.14
N SER A 182 10.51 -0.79 -6.89
CA SER A 182 9.69 -1.97 -6.75
C SER A 182 9.94 -2.68 -5.42
N LEU A 183 8.87 -3.05 -4.78
CA LEU A 183 8.87 -3.91 -3.59
C LEU A 183 7.94 -5.09 -3.84
N THR A 184 8.44 -6.29 -3.56
CA THR A 184 7.62 -7.48 -3.42
C THR A 184 7.92 -8.08 -2.05
N LEU A 185 6.95 -8.13 -1.18
CA LEU A 185 7.08 -8.66 0.18
C LEU A 185 6.11 -9.82 0.36
N THR A 186 6.58 -10.93 0.89
CA THR A 186 5.73 -12.06 1.29
C THR A 186 6.13 -12.50 2.69
N ILE A 187 5.20 -12.51 3.62
CA ILE A 187 5.38 -12.96 4.99
C ILE A 187 4.49 -14.18 5.21
N ASN A 188 5.12 -15.31 5.58
CA ASN A 188 4.42 -16.59 5.84
C ASN A 188 4.51 -17.03 7.32
N ASN A 189 4.79 -16.08 8.21
CA ASN A 189 4.86 -16.31 9.65
C ASN A 189 4.37 -15.08 10.41
N SER A 190 4.48 -15.10 11.74
CA SER A 190 3.87 -14.10 12.62
C SER A 190 4.90 -13.37 13.48
N ASN A 191 4.49 -12.24 14.03
CA ASN A 191 5.26 -11.41 14.96
C ASN A 191 6.53 -10.80 14.34
N ASN A 192 6.53 -10.51 13.06
CA ASN A 192 7.66 -9.86 12.41
C ASN A 192 7.57 -8.35 12.56
N ASP A 193 8.74 -7.71 12.61
CA ASP A 193 8.94 -6.26 12.60
C ASP A 193 9.79 -5.92 11.38
N ILE A 194 9.24 -5.11 10.44
CA ILE A 194 9.82 -4.97 9.11
C ILE A 194 9.81 -3.51 8.66
N ASP A 195 11.01 -2.97 8.48
CA ASP A 195 11.23 -1.65 7.92
C ASP A 195 11.88 -1.73 6.55
N ILE A 196 11.20 -1.28 5.49
CA ILE A 196 11.75 -1.21 4.14
C ILE A 196 11.67 0.21 3.61
N ILE A 197 12.82 0.81 3.36
CA ILE A 197 12.93 2.16 2.82
C ILE A 197 13.73 2.13 1.52
N GLN A 198 13.08 2.49 0.42
CA GLN A 198 13.70 2.74 -0.87
C GLN A 198 13.60 4.22 -1.19
N LYS A 199 14.73 4.92 -1.28
CA LYS A 199 14.73 6.37 -1.49
C LYS A 199 15.83 6.86 -2.43
N SER A 200 15.78 8.12 -2.82
CA SER A 200 16.74 8.81 -3.68
C SER A 200 16.47 8.64 -5.18
N SER A 201 17.42 9.11 -6.00
CA SER A 201 17.23 9.34 -7.43
C SER A 201 17.43 8.13 -8.34
N ALA A 202 17.75 6.96 -7.79
CA ALA A 202 17.94 5.75 -8.60
C ALA A 202 16.78 4.77 -8.47
N ALA A 203 16.60 3.91 -9.46
CA ALA A 203 15.68 2.79 -9.38
C ALA A 203 16.18 1.76 -8.37
N HIS A 204 15.35 1.40 -7.41
CA HIS A 204 15.65 0.38 -6.41
C HIS A 204 14.63 -0.74 -6.49
N SER A 205 15.09 -1.97 -6.23
CA SER A 205 14.22 -3.13 -6.22
C SER A 205 14.50 -3.99 -5.00
N ALA A 206 13.44 -4.44 -4.33
CA ALA A 206 13.54 -5.38 -3.23
C ALA A 206 12.53 -6.51 -3.41
N THR A 207 12.97 -7.73 -3.14
CA THR A 207 12.11 -8.91 -3.01
C THR A 207 12.43 -9.59 -1.69
N VAL A 208 11.45 -9.71 -0.82
CA VAL A 208 11.62 -10.27 0.52
C VAL A 208 10.60 -11.37 0.72
N THR A 209 11.06 -12.53 1.20
CA THR A 209 10.19 -13.62 1.65
C THR A 209 10.62 -14.06 3.03
N LEU A 210 9.71 -13.95 4.00
CA LEU A 210 9.94 -14.38 5.38
C LEU A 210 9.08 -15.59 5.70
N SER A 211 9.67 -16.54 6.41
CA SER A 211 9.00 -17.77 6.82
C SER A 211 9.64 -18.35 8.09
N GLY A 212 9.09 -19.46 8.58
CA GLY A 212 9.64 -20.17 9.72
C GLY A 212 8.75 -20.11 10.95
N SER A 213 9.26 -20.62 12.07
CA SER A 213 8.50 -20.75 13.32
C SER A 213 8.63 -19.55 14.26
N TYR A 214 9.57 -18.66 13.98
CA TYR A 214 9.88 -17.52 14.85
C TYR A 214 9.94 -16.22 14.05
N ALA A 215 9.80 -15.11 14.75
CA ALA A 215 9.79 -13.77 14.21
C ALA A 215 11.09 -13.40 13.49
N THR A 216 10.97 -12.52 12.52
CA THR A 216 12.11 -11.84 11.88
C THR A 216 11.96 -10.34 12.08
N ASP A 217 13.05 -9.71 12.51
CA ASP A 217 13.25 -8.27 12.53
C ASP A 217 14.09 -7.91 11.29
N LEU A 218 13.55 -7.11 10.38
CA LEU A 218 14.19 -6.75 9.12
C LEU A 218 14.24 -5.25 8.90
N ASP A 219 15.45 -4.70 8.84
CA ASP A 219 15.72 -3.34 8.36
C ASP A 219 16.36 -3.37 6.97
N LEU A 220 15.71 -2.81 5.96
CA LEU A 220 16.27 -2.64 4.62
C LEU A 220 16.24 -1.17 4.20
N LEU A 221 17.41 -0.60 4.00
CA LEU A 221 17.58 0.73 3.42
C LEU A 221 18.28 0.64 2.06
N GLN A 222 17.60 1.05 0.99
CA GLN A 222 18.19 1.26 -0.34
C GLN A 222 18.17 2.75 -0.68
N GLN A 223 19.33 3.31 -1.00
CA GLN A 223 19.47 4.74 -1.27
C GLN A 223 20.60 5.05 -2.24
N GLY A 224 20.73 6.32 -2.64
CA GLY A 224 21.83 6.80 -3.50
C GLY A 224 21.48 6.91 -4.97
N GLY A 225 22.46 7.33 -5.76
CA GLY A 225 22.32 7.62 -7.20
C GLY A 225 22.54 6.43 -8.12
N THR A 226 22.77 5.22 -7.58
CA THR A 226 22.98 3.99 -8.34
C THR A 226 21.88 3.00 -8.00
N ALA A 227 21.31 2.36 -9.01
CA ALA A 227 20.27 1.35 -8.83
C ALA A 227 20.77 0.19 -7.94
N GLN A 228 19.95 -0.18 -6.97
CA GLN A 228 20.22 -1.26 -6.04
C GLN A 228 19.16 -2.35 -6.18
N SER A 229 19.60 -3.59 -6.08
CA SER A 229 18.70 -4.73 -6.03
C SER A 229 19.01 -5.58 -4.80
N TYR A 230 17.94 -5.96 -4.09
CA TYR A 230 18.04 -6.81 -2.91
C TYR A 230 17.06 -7.97 -3.02
N SER A 231 17.51 -9.17 -2.70
CA SER A 231 16.64 -10.34 -2.62
C SER A 231 16.97 -11.12 -1.34
N LEU A 232 15.96 -11.32 -0.52
CA LEU A 232 16.04 -12.08 0.72
C LEU A 232 15.00 -13.19 0.72
N THR A 233 15.44 -14.40 1.07
CA THR A 233 14.54 -15.47 1.53
C THR A 233 15.06 -15.91 2.89
N GLN A 234 14.29 -15.59 3.94
CA GLN A 234 14.66 -15.89 5.33
C GLN A 234 13.69 -16.90 5.91
N THR A 235 14.25 -18.01 6.46
CA THR A 235 13.50 -18.95 7.27
C THR A 235 14.01 -18.90 8.70
N CYS A 236 13.24 -18.32 9.60
CA CYS A 236 13.64 -18.17 10.99
C CYS A 236 13.27 -19.42 11.81
N THR A 237 14.28 -20.17 12.23
CA THR A 237 14.14 -21.37 13.10
C THR A 237 14.73 -21.16 14.48
N ASN A 238 15.30 -20.00 14.76
CA ASN A 238 15.90 -19.66 16.05
C ASN A 238 14.82 -19.14 17.02
N SER A 239 14.69 -19.79 18.17
CA SER A 239 13.69 -19.43 19.19
C SER A 239 13.86 -18.04 19.80
N SER A 240 15.02 -17.41 19.61
CA SER A 240 15.25 -16.02 19.99
C SER A 240 14.86 -15.01 18.89
N GLY A 241 14.30 -15.50 17.77
CA GLY A 241 14.05 -14.69 16.58
C GLY A 241 15.27 -14.56 15.66
N CYS A 242 15.07 -13.94 14.52
CA CYS A 242 16.11 -13.63 13.54
C CYS A 242 16.12 -12.12 13.30
N ALA A 243 17.31 -11.57 13.05
CA ALA A 243 17.47 -10.17 12.68
C ALA A 243 18.27 -10.04 11.40
N VAL A 244 17.84 -9.15 10.51
CA VAL A 244 18.53 -8.83 9.26
C VAL A 244 18.54 -7.33 9.08
N SER A 245 19.70 -6.72 9.00
CA SER A 245 19.81 -5.30 8.71
C SER A 245 20.72 -5.07 7.51
N VAL A 246 20.22 -4.36 6.50
CA VAL A 246 20.88 -4.14 5.22
C VAL A 246 20.80 -2.68 4.81
N THR A 247 21.94 -2.08 4.54
CA THR A 247 22.02 -0.76 3.90
C THR A 247 22.76 -0.88 2.57
N GLN A 248 22.11 -0.46 1.49
CA GLN A 248 22.67 -0.41 0.16
C GLN A 248 22.74 1.04 -0.35
N GLY A 249 23.87 1.40 -0.90
CA GLY A 249 24.14 2.74 -1.43
C GLY A 249 24.59 3.74 -0.35
N ILE A 250 25.36 4.71 -0.78
CA ILE A 250 25.90 5.81 0.03
C ILE A 250 25.52 7.13 -0.64
#